data_81c18e2e8653deafb7d8da5be0dae144
#
_entry.id   81c18e2e8653deafb7d8da5be0dae144
#
_cell.length_a   1.000
_cell.length_b   1.000
_cell.length_c   1.000
_cell.angle_alpha   90.00
_cell.angle_beta   90.00
_cell.angle_gamma   90.00
#
_symmetry.space_group_name_H-M   'P 1'
#
loop_
_entity.id
_entity.type
_entity.pdbx_description
1 polymer ?
#
loop_
_entity_poly.entity_id
_entity_poly.type
_entity_poly.pdbx_seq_one_letter_code
_entity_poly.pdbx_strand_id
1 'polypeptide(L)'
;MPFVVDTSKVDVNVENAYANSKGNTECVAFVQMAALVGGGSVPRTGDWRKGNYVKDLAANQIAKGTVIATFDDTGNYPGDNRHAAVYLSHNEKGITVYDQWNSQKKVLQRTLYYRESTNRAVDNGNFYWIVETAATVGAALTEPQHQKMFCGPLGPNEG
;
A
#
# COMPACT_ATOMS: atom_id res chain seq x y z
N MET A 1 3.79 -6.01 11.12
CA MET A 1 4.08 -6.75 9.87
C MET A 1 3.21 -6.22 8.75
N PRO A 2 3.77 -5.83 7.62
CA PRO A 2 2.99 -5.44 6.48
C PRO A 2 2.16 -6.60 5.94
N PHE A 3 1.13 -6.29 5.20
CA PHE A 3 0.32 -7.28 4.51
C PHE A 3 0.95 -7.56 3.15
N VAL A 4 1.18 -8.83 2.82
CA VAL A 4 1.87 -9.22 1.59
C VAL A 4 0.99 -10.18 0.80
N VAL A 5 0.72 -9.81 -0.45
CA VAL A 5 -0.07 -10.61 -1.40
C VAL A 5 0.90 -11.50 -2.18
N ASP A 6 0.48 -12.74 -2.46
CA ASP A 6 1.24 -13.61 -3.37
C ASP A 6 0.99 -13.15 -4.80
N THR A 7 1.95 -12.41 -5.36
CA THR A 7 1.79 -11.80 -6.68
C THR A 7 1.73 -12.81 -7.81
N SER A 8 2.24 -14.03 -7.59
CA SER A 8 2.18 -15.08 -8.61
C SER A 8 0.77 -15.60 -8.85
N LYS A 9 -0.16 -15.31 -7.93
CA LYS A 9 -1.55 -15.76 -8.01
C LYS A 9 -2.52 -14.65 -8.41
N VAL A 10 -2.01 -13.47 -8.76
CA VAL A 10 -2.86 -12.34 -9.17
C VAL A 10 -3.28 -12.53 -10.63
N ASP A 11 -4.58 -12.39 -10.87
CA ASP A 11 -5.14 -12.43 -12.23
C ASP A 11 -4.98 -11.06 -12.87
N VAL A 12 -3.90 -10.89 -13.63
CA VAL A 12 -3.57 -9.63 -14.29
C VAL A 12 -4.27 -9.58 -15.64
N ASN A 13 -4.87 -8.41 -15.95
CA ASN A 13 -5.54 -8.16 -17.22
C ASN A 13 -6.77 -9.04 -17.45
N VAL A 14 -7.45 -9.43 -16.37
CA VAL A 14 -8.71 -10.20 -16.43
C VAL A 14 -9.84 -9.31 -15.95
N GLU A 15 -10.77 -8.98 -16.85
CA GLU A 15 -11.86 -8.04 -16.55
C GLU A 15 -12.73 -8.57 -15.41
N ASN A 16 -13.02 -7.73 -14.45
CA ASN A 16 -13.88 -8.01 -13.29
C ASN A 16 -13.41 -9.16 -12.39
N ALA A 17 -12.14 -9.58 -12.49
CA ALA A 17 -11.62 -10.68 -11.66
C ALA A 17 -11.71 -10.35 -10.16
N TYR A 18 -11.63 -9.08 -9.81
CA TYR A 18 -11.66 -8.63 -8.42
C TYR A 18 -12.80 -7.62 -8.18
N ALA A 19 -13.93 -7.84 -8.80
CA ALA A 19 -15.11 -7.03 -8.55
C ALA A 19 -15.71 -7.40 -7.18
N ASN A 20 -16.18 -6.38 -6.44
CA ASN A 20 -16.83 -6.61 -5.15
C ASN A 20 -18.26 -7.13 -5.37
N SER A 21 -18.99 -7.33 -4.26
CA SER A 21 -20.35 -7.87 -4.31
C SER A 21 -21.34 -6.99 -5.08
N LYS A 22 -21.00 -5.72 -5.28
CA LYS A 22 -21.81 -4.78 -6.05
C LYS A 22 -21.38 -4.71 -7.52
N GLY A 23 -20.40 -5.50 -7.93
CA GLY A 23 -19.88 -5.51 -9.29
C GLY A 23 -18.88 -4.40 -9.58
N ASN A 24 -18.36 -3.70 -8.57
CA ASN A 24 -17.41 -2.61 -8.74
C ASN A 24 -15.99 -3.10 -8.55
N THR A 25 -15.08 -2.64 -9.42
CA THR A 25 -13.66 -2.99 -9.37
C THR A 25 -12.87 -1.92 -8.62
N GLU A 26 -13.24 -1.70 -7.35
CA GLU A 26 -12.56 -0.73 -6.49
C GLU A 26 -11.16 -1.24 -6.13
N CYS A 27 -10.25 -0.31 -5.90
CA CYS A 27 -8.86 -0.65 -5.60
C CYS A 27 -8.75 -1.52 -4.34
N VAL A 28 -9.53 -1.23 -3.30
CA VAL A 28 -9.51 -1.98 -2.05
C VAL A 28 -10.04 -3.40 -2.24
N ALA A 29 -11.04 -3.60 -3.12
CA ALA A 29 -11.56 -4.93 -3.41
C ALA A 29 -10.45 -5.83 -3.94
N PHE A 30 -9.59 -5.31 -4.81
CA PHE A 30 -8.46 -6.07 -5.33
C PHE A 30 -7.51 -6.51 -4.20
N VAL A 31 -7.03 -5.58 -3.38
CA VAL A 31 -6.03 -5.92 -2.36
C VAL A 31 -6.60 -6.92 -1.33
N GLN A 32 -7.89 -6.82 -1.02
CA GLN A 32 -8.51 -7.74 -0.07
C GLN A 32 -8.74 -9.13 -0.67
N MET A 33 -9.23 -9.20 -1.90
CA MET A 33 -9.49 -10.49 -2.56
C MET A 33 -8.20 -11.20 -2.92
N ALA A 34 -7.19 -10.46 -3.39
CA ALA A 34 -5.90 -11.04 -3.73
C ALA A 34 -5.20 -11.61 -2.50
N ALA A 35 -5.33 -10.93 -1.36
CA ALA A 35 -4.76 -11.43 -0.11
C ALA A 35 -5.38 -12.76 0.31
N LEU A 36 -6.72 -12.91 0.14
CA LEU A 36 -7.40 -14.16 0.46
C LEU A 36 -6.89 -15.32 -0.40
N VAL A 37 -6.68 -15.07 -1.69
CA VAL A 37 -6.16 -16.09 -2.62
C VAL A 37 -4.76 -16.53 -2.17
N GLY A 38 -3.96 -15.60 -1.67
CA GLY A 38 -2.62 -15.90 -1.17
C GLY A 38 -2.59 -16.55 0.21
N GLY A 39 -3.75 -16.78 0.83
CA GLY A 39 -3.85 -17.42 2.15
C GLY A 39 -3.78 -16.45 3.32
N GLY A 40 -3.72 -15.16 3.07
CA GLY A 40 -3.73 -14.14 4.11
C GLY A 40 -5.04 -13.37 4.17
N SER A 41 -5.05 -12.26 4.89
CA SER A 41 -6.19 -11.37 4.91
C SER A 41 -5.73 -9.94 5.15
N VAL A 42 -6.44 -9.00 4.54
CA VAL A 42 -6.22 -7.57 4.74
C VAL A 42 -7.48 -7.04 5.42
N PRO A 43 -7.36 -6.35 6.57
CA PRO A 43 -8.54 -5.87 7.27
C PRO A 43 -9.25 -4.76 6.49
N ARG A 44 -10.42 -4.36 6.97
CA ARG A 44 -11.15 -3.24 6.40
C ARG A 44 -10.33 -1.95 6.52
N THR A 45 -10.59 -1.00 5.63
CA THR A 45 -9.80 0.25 5.55
C THR A 45 -9.84 1.09 6.84
N GLY A 46 -10.91 0.97 7.62
CA GLY A 46 -11.00 1.66 8.91
C GLY A 46 -9.93 1.24 9.91
N ASP A 47 -9.36 0.05 9.74
CA ASP A 47 -8.29 -0.46 10.61
C ASP A 47 -6.90 -0.21 10.05
N TRP A 48 -6.80 0.33 8.85
CA TRP A 48 -5.50 0.64 8.24
C TRP A 48 -4.85 1.82 8.93
N ARG A 49 -3.52 1.74 9.04
CA ARG A 49 -2.72 2.83 9.60
C ARG A 49 -1.49 3.04 8.74
N LYS A 50 -1.05 4.27 8.67
CA LYS A 50 0.10 4.68 7.87
C LYS A 50 1.37 4.03 8.41
N GLY A 51 1.99 3.19 7.61
CA GLY A 51 3.30 2.63 7.90
C GLY A 51 4.42 3.50 7.34
N ASN A 52 5.51 2.87 6.92
CA ASN A 52 6.66 3.59 6.37
C ASN A 52 6.34 4.17 5.00
N TYR A 53 6.94 5.34 4.72
CA TYR A 53 6.80 6.00 3.43
C TYR A 53 7.59 5.25 2.37
N VAL A 54 6.93 4.81 1.29
CA VAL A 54 7.55 3.94 0.29
C VAL A 54 8.77 4.60 -0.35
N LYS A 55 8.64 5.86 -0.74
CA LYS A 55 9.70 6.57 -1.47
C LYS A 55 11.00 6.68 -0.67
N ASP A 56 10.93 6.70 0.66
CA ASP A 56 12.11 6.84 1.52
C ASP A 56 12.84 5.53 1.77
N LEU A 57 12.27 4.39 1.39
CA LEU A 57 12.87 3.10 1.64
C LEU A 57 13.71 2.66 0.43
N ALA A 58 14.74 1.86 0.69
CA ALA A 58 15.47 1.21 -0.39
C ALA A 58 14.60 0.09 -1.01
N ALA A 59 14.87 -0.23 -2.27
CA ALA A 59 14.07 -1.23 -3.00
C ALA A 59 14.07 -2.59 -2.31
N ASN A 60 15.18 -2.96 -1.64
CA ASN A 60 15.28 -4.25 -0.96
C ASN A 60 14.66 -4.25 0.44
N GLN A 61 14.08 -3.13 0.88
CA GLN A 61 13.44 -3.03 2.19
C GLN A 61 11.94 -3.28 2.14
N ILE A 62 11.36 -3.43 0.95
CA ILE A 62 9.93 -3.68 0.77
C ILE A 62 9.75 -4.97 0.00
N ALA A 63 9.06 -5.94 0.60
CA ALA A 63 8.78 -7.20 -0.07
C ALA A 63 7.82 -7.00 -1.24
N LYS A 64 8.08 -7.66 -2.35
CA LYS A 64 7.15 -7.70 -3.47
C LYS A 64 5.83 -8.28 -3.00
N GLY A 65 4.74 -7.63 -3.32
CA GLY A 65 3.41 -8.02 -2.87
C GLY A 65 2.88 -7.22 -1.69
N THR A 66 3.70 -6.35 -1.11
CA THR A 66 3.28 -5.52 0.04
C THR A 66 2.12 -4.61 -0.36
N VAL A 67 1.09 -4.57 0.47
CA VAL A 67 -0.04 -3.65 0.25
C VAL A 67 0.38 -2.24 0.63
N ILE A 68 0.21 -1.31 -0.29
CA ILE A 68 0.49 0.12 -0.07
C ILE A 68 -0.75 0.94 -0.36
N ALA A 69 -0.84 2.11 0.24
CA ALA A 69 -2.00 2.96 0.08
C ALA A 69 -1.68 4.41 0.39
N THR A 70 -2.63 5.28 0.06
CA THR A 70 -2.61 6.68 0.45
C THR A 70 -3.14 6.83 1.87
N PHE A 71 -2.67 7.87 2.58
CA PHE A 71 -3.12 8.15 3.94
C PHE A 71 -3.21 9.66 4.14
N ASP A 72 -4.07 10.07 5.07
CA ASP A 72 -4.19 11.48 5.45
C ASP A 72 -3.17 11.82 6.54
N ASP A 73 -3.19 13.08 6.97
CA ASP A 73 -2.24 13.58 7.98
C ASP A 73 -2.44 12.95 9.36
N THR A 74 -3.60 12.36 9.61
CA THR A 74 -3.87 11.67 10.88
C THR A 74 -3.47 10.20 10.85
N GLY A 75 -2.99 9.72 9.71
CA GLY A 75 -2.55 8.34 9.56
C GLY A 75 -3.65 7.36 9.20
N ASN A 76 -4.80 7.86 8.76
CA ASN A 76 -5.96 7.05 8.37
C ASN A 76 -6.10 7.01 6.86
N TYR A 77 -6.69 5.93 6.34
CA TYR A 77 -7.04 5.84 4.92
C TYR A 77 -8.08 6.92 4.61
N PRO A 78 -7.83 7.77 3.59
CA PRO A 78 -8.66 8.98 3.42
C PRO A 78 -10.06 8.69 2.91
N GLY A 79 -10.93 9.70 3.01
CA GLY A 79 -12.28 9.61 2.47
C GLY A 79 -12.36 9.88 0.97
N ASP A 80 -11.41 10.67 0.43
CA ASP A 80 -11.36 10.98 -1.01
C ASP A 80 -9.92 11.03 -1.48
N ASN A 81 -9.71 11.15 -2.78
CA ASN A 81 -8.39 11.17 -3.42
C ASN A 81 -7.51 10.04 -2.85
N ARG A 82 -8.06 8.84 -2.85
CA ARG A 82 -7.49 7.69 -2.18
C ARG A 82 -7.25 6.56 -3.17
N HIS A 83 -6.24 5.74 -2.86
CA HIS A 83 -5.93 4.58 -3.70
C HIS A 83 -5.16 3.56 -2.89
N ALA A 84 -5.30 2.29 -3.25
CA ALA A 84 -4.55 1.19 -2.69
C ALA A 84 -4.01 0.33 -3.82
N ALA A 85 -2.88 -0.30 -3.61
CA ALA A 85 -2.21 -1.07 -4.64
C ALA A 85 -1.35 -2.16 -4.02
N VAL A 86 -0.89 -3.09 -4.86
CA VAL A 86 0.08 -4.11 -4.48
C VAL A 86 1.44 -3.71 -5.05
N TYR A 87 2.40 -3.51 -4.16
CA TYR A 87 3.75 -3.07 -4.51
C TYR A 87 4.53 -4.19 -5.23
N LEU A 88 5.21 -3.83 -6.30
CA LEU A 88 6.11 -4.75 -7.00
C LEU A 88 7.58 -4.32 -6.83
N SER A 89 7.88 -3.06 -7.08
CA SER A 89 9.23 -2.51 -6.97
C SER A 89 9.16 -0.98 -6.98
N HIS A 90 10.27 -0.32 -6.68
CA HIS A 90 10.37 1.14 -6.88
C HIS A 90 11.81 1.55 -7.13
N ASN A 91 11.95 2.72 -7.71
CA ASN A 91 13.26 3.35 -7.96
C ASN A 91 13.10 4.86 -7.83
N GLU A 92 14.08 5.60 -8.34
CA GLU A 92 14.07 7.06 -8.25
C GLU A 92 13.00 7.72 -9.13
N LYS A 93 12.36 6.96 -10.02
CA LYS A 93 11.34 7.50 -10.93
C LYS A 93 9.91 7.27 -10.44
N GLY A 94 9.67 6.19 -9.74
CA GLY A 94 8.33 5.85 -9.29
C GLY A 94 8.21 4.48 -8.68
N ILE A 95 6.97 4.10 -8.42
CA ILE A 95 6.60 2.82 -7.81
C ILE A 95 5.85 1.98 -8.83
N THR A 96 6.32 0.77 -9.09
CA THR A 96 5.61 -0.18 -9.96
C THR A 96 4.69 -1.04 -9.11
N VAL A 97 3.43 -1.12 -9.52
CA VAL A 97 2.37 -1.77 -8.75
C VAL A 97 1.49 -2.64 -9.64
N TYR A 98 0.73 -3.54 -9.01
CA TYR A 98 -0.52 -4.06 -9.54
C TYR A 98 -1.64 -3.27 -8.90
N ASP A 99 -2.59 -2.75 -9.69
CA ASP A 99 -3.75 -2.05 -9.17
C ASP A 99 -4.93 -2.09 -10.13
N GLN A 100 -6.09 -1.74 -9.59
CA GLN A 100 -7.31 -1.52 -10.37
C GLN A 100 -8.08 -0.35 -9.80
N TRP A 101 -9.01 0.17 -10.58
CA TRP A 101 -10.05 1.09 -10.12
C TRP A 101 -11.29 0.89 -11.00
N ASN A 102 -12.39 1.56 -10.63
CA ASN A 102 -13.68 1.26 -11.26
C ASN A 102 -13.69 1.38 -12.78
N SER A 103 -13.08 2.41 -13.34
CA SER A 103 -13.10 2.58 -14.79
C SER A 103 -12.07 1.72 -15.51
N GLN A 104 -11.03 1.25 -14.81
CA GLN A 104 -10.05 0.33 -15.38
C GLN A 104 -10.59 -1.09 -15.50
N LYS A 105 -11.43 -1.52 -14.55
CA LYS A 105 -12.17 -2.80 -14.54
C LYS A 105 -11.32 -4.05 -14.39
N LYS A 106 -10.02 -3.93 -14.31
CA LYS A 106 -9.08 -5.06 -14.22
C LYS A 106 -7.79 -4.63 -13.58
N VAL A 107 -7.04 -5.60 -13.08
CA VAL A 107 -5.71 -5.35 -12.52
C VAL A 107 -4.71 -5.23 -13.66
N LEU A 108 -3.93 -4.16 -13.65
CA LEU A 108 -2.82 -3.96 -14.57
C LEU A 108 -1.56 -3.64 -13.80
N GLN A 109 -0.41 -3.89 -14.41
CA GLN A 109 0.86 -3.39 -13.89
C GLN A 109 1.03 -1.96 -14.37
N ARG A 110 1.27 -1.05 -13.43
CA ARG A 110 1.46 0.37 -13.72
C ARG A 110 2.66 0.90 -12.96
N THR A 111 3.21 2.02 -13.42
CA THR A 111 4.20 2.80 -12.67
C THR A 111 3.56 4.08 -12.18
N LEU A 112 3.60 4.30 -10.87
CA LEU A 112 3.15 5.52 -10.23
C LEU A 112 4.35 6.45 -10.13
N TYR A 113 4.52 7.32 -11.12
CA TYR A 113 5.67 8.23 -11.16
C TYR A 113 5.58 9.26 -10.03
N TYR A 114 6.73 9.70 -9.52
CA TYR A 114 6.77 10.78 -8.55
C TYR A 114 6.58 12.09 -9.29
N ARG A 115 5.46 12.78 -9.04
CA ARG A 115 5.08 13.97 -9.79
C ARG A 115 4.89 15.15 -8.86
N GLU A 116 5.46 16.28 -9.22
CA GLU A 116 5.29 17.52 -8.45
C GLU A 116 3.99 18.24 -8.81
N SER A 117 3.42 17.95 -9.97
CA SER A 117 2.40 18.79 -10.56
C SER A 117 0.97 18.30 -10.39
N THR A 118 0.75 17.19 -9.72
CA THR A 118 -0.60 16.66 -9.56
C THR A 118 -0.85 16.16 -8.14
N ASN A 119 -2.07 16.40 -7.65
CA ASN A 119 -2.54 15.88 -6.38
C ASN A 119 -3.37 14.61 -6.53
N ARG A 120 -3.48 14.06 -7.75
CA ARG A 120 -4.23 12.82 -7.96
C ARG A 120 -3.43 11.64 -7.44
N ALA A 121 -3.87 11.08 -6.32
CA ALA A 121 -3.16 10.00 -5.66
C ALA A 121 -2.99 8.77 -6.56
N VAL A 122 -3.98 8.46 -7.40
CA VAL A 122 -3.95 7.31 -8.28
C VAL A 122 -2.83 7.38 -9.33
N ASP A 123 -2.31 8.59 -9.58
CA ASP A 123 -1.28 8.81 -10.60
C ASP A 123 0.06 9.27 -10.02
N ASN A 124 0.22 9.30 -8.69
CA ASN A 124 1.41 9.94 -8.10
C ASN A 124 1.98 9.11 -6.96
N GLY A 125 3.16 8.54 -7.21
CA GLY A 125 3.85 7.70 -6.22
C GLY A 125 4.27 8.42 -4.95
N ASN A 126 4.22 9.76 -4.92
CA ASN A 126 4.56 10.54 -3.73
C ASN A 126 3.54 10.37 -2.58
N PHE A 127 2.39 9.72 -2.83
CA PHE A 127 1.32 9.65 -1.85
C PHE A 127 1.18 8.27 -1.19
N TYR A 128 2.22 7.41 -1.22
CA TYR A 128 2.06 6.01 -0.81
C TYR A 128 2.90 5.63 0.39
N TRP A 129 2.25 4.94 1.31
CA TRP A 129 2.84 4.36 2.52
C TRP A 129 2.46 2.89 2.62
N ILE A 130 3.26 2.11 3.32
CA ILE A 130 2.95 0.71 3.61
C ILE A 130 1.73 0.67 4.54
N VAL A 131 0.78 -0.22 4.23
CA VAL A 131 -0.41 -0.40 5.06
C VAL A 131 -0.06 -1.25 6.27
N GLU A 132 -0.36 -0.72 7.45
CA GLU A 132 -0.20 -1.42 8.72
C GLU A 132 -1.51 -1.33 9.50
N THR A 133 -1.54 -1.87 10.71
CA THR A 133 -2.62 -1.66 11.67
C THR A 133 -2.05 -0.97 12.90
N ALA A 134 -2.91 -0.53 13.82
CA ALA A 134 -2.46 0.11 15.05
C ALA A 134 -1.48 -0.78 15.82
N ALA A 135 -1.75 -2.09 15.87
CA ALA A 135 -0.89 -3.03 16.58
C ALA A 135 0.47 -3.19 15.89
N THR A 136 0.49 -3.32 14.55
CA THR A 136 1.74 -3.56 13.82
C THR A 136 2.59 -2.30 13.73
N VAL A 137 1.99 -1.13 13.58
CA VAL A 137 2.73 0.14 13.62
C VAL A 137 3.39 0.32 14.98
N GLY A 138 2.66 0.05 16.07
CA GLY A 138 3.23 0.12 17.42
C GLY A 138 4.40 -0.82 17.61
N ALA A 139 4.30 -2.05 17.13
CA ALA A 139 5.39 -3.02 17.21
C ALA A 139 6.59 -2.58 16.39
N ALA A 140 6.37 -2.05 15.18
CA ALA A 140 7.45 -1.57 14.33
C ALA A 140 8.19 -0.39 14.98
N LEU A 141 7.46 0.51 15.62
CA LEU A 141 8.07 1.67 16.26
C LEU A 141 8.88 1.33 17.51
N THR A 142 8.64 0.17 18.12
CA THR A 142 9.40 -0.25 19.29
C THR A 142 10.62 -1.08 18.96
N GLU A 143 10.82 -1.45 17.73
CA GLU A 143 12.00 -2.23 17.34
C GLU A 143 13.23 -1.34 17.32
N PRO A 144 14.32 -1.77 17.93
CA PRO A 144 15.48 -0.89 18.06
C PRO A 144 16.16 -0.59 16.75
N GLN A 145 15.94 -1.27 15.76
CA GLN A 145 16.55 -1.03 14.52
C GLN A 145 15.80 -0.15 13.68
N HIS A 146 15.16 0.09 14.06
CA HIS A 146 14.69 0.95 13.32
C HIS A 146 14.97 2.14 13.89
N GLN A 147 15.47 2.15 14.55
CA GLN A 147 15.56 3.17 15.17
C GLN A 147 16.09 4.11 14.71
N LYS A 148 16.26 4.24 14.25
CA LYS A 148 16.46 5.06 13.81
C LYS A 148 15.70 5.84 13.47
N MET A 149 15.37 5.83 13.71
CA MET A 149 14.53 6.32 13.46
C MET A 149 14.08 6.99 13.99
N PHE A 150 14.34 6.90 13.95
CA PHE A 150 13.69 7.29 14.40
C PHE A 150 13.76 7.83 15.06
N CYS A 151 14.12 7.91 14.98
CA CYS A 151 13.90 8.06 15.47
C CYS A 151 13.86 8.56 16.04
N GLY A 152 14.17 8.77 16.27
CA GLY A 152 13.98 8.70 16.56
C GLY A 152 13.70 9.05 17.43
N PRO A 153 13.82 9.16 17.74
CA PRO A 153 13.47 8.98 18.32
C PRO A 153 13.01 9.07 19.00
N LEU A 154 13.31 8.88 19.13
CA LEU A 154 12.86 8.41 19.54
C LEU A 154 12.69 8.48 20.32
N GLY A 155 12.99 8.44 20.68
CA GLY A 155 12.83 8.01 21.06
C GLY A 155 12.68 7.97 21.83
N PRO A 156 12.91 7.81 22.23
CA PRO A 156 12.79 7.30 22.72
C PRO A 156 12.56 7.15 23.17
N ASN A 157 12.96 6.98 22.97
CA ASN A 157 12.75 6.42 23.00
C ASN A 157 12.69 6.32 23.12
N GLU A 158 13.00 6.14 22.73
CA GLU A 158 12.93 5.77 22.46
C GLU A 158 12.81 5.68 22.50
N GLY A 159 13.13 5.73 22.54
CA GLY A 159 13.04 5.41 22.12
C GLY A 159 12.90 5.48 22.24
#